data_ffd210eea03d7a6b08de03a4e33f9b06
#
_entry.id   ffd210eea03d7a6b08de03a4e33f9b06
#
_cell.length_a   1.000
_cell.length_b   1.000
_cell.length_c   1.000
_cell.angle_alpha   90.00
_cell.angle_beta   90.00
_cell.angle_gamma   90.00
#
_symmetry.space_group_name_H-M   'P 1'
#
loop_
_entity.id
_entity.type
_entity.pdbx_description
1 polymer ?
#
loop_
_entity_poly.entity_id
_entity_poly.type
_entity_poly.pdbx_seq_one_letter_code
_entity_poly.pdbx_strand_id
1 'polypeptide(L)'
;MNQVNVLLGYDPRCTFYPKATPNGVVYYYLRYYLPGNIRVSRSVGQNKKEAKRLMFEKNQSLKEGVFDDFDFQRIPESIKDQLRKPKILLNDALARYMRATSYNRRPNTNRDTYLVLEKLIGMIPCQFIDEVKSEDVQVLAGLLKA
;
A
#
# COMPACT_ATOMS: atom_id res chain seq x y z
N MET A 1 -16.91 -6.50 -6.42
CA MET A 1 -16.31 -5.14 -6.33
C MET A 1 -15.64 -5.00 -4.98
N ASN A 2 -14.37 -4.63 -4.95
CA ASN A 2 -13.69 -4.33 -3.68
C ASN A 2 -14.30 -3.06 -3.06
N GLN A 3 -14.49 -3.04 -1.76
CA GLN A 3 -15.06 -1.90 -1.03
C GLN A 3 -14.31 -0.58 -1.29
N VAL A 4 -13.02 -0.64 -1.57
CA VAL A 4 -12.16 0.51 -1.91
C VAL A 4 -12.63 1.21 -3.20
N ASN A 5 -13.06 0.46 -4.21
CA ASN A 5 -13.48 1.03 -5.50
C ASN A 5 -14.83 1.74 -5.43
N VAL A 6 -15.71 1.29 -4.54
CA VAL A 6 -17.01 1.94 -4.28
C VAL A 6 -16.82 3.26 -3.53
N LEU A 7 -15.90 3.29 -2.57
CA LEU A 7 -15.61 4.49 -1.77
C LEU A 7 -14.91 5.59 -2.58
N LEU A 8 -14.10 5.22 -3.57
CA LEU A 8 -13.30 6.18 -4.36
C LEU A 8 -13.97 6.58 -5.68
N GLY A 9 -15.11 5.97 -6.04
CA GLY A 9 -15.96 6.37 -7.15
C GLY A 9 -15.29 6.33 -8.53
N TYR A 10 -14.36 5.39 -8.79
CA TYR A 10 -13.72 5.24 -10.09
C TYR A 10 -13.91 3.83 -10.67
N ASP A 11 -13.82 3.72 -12.00
CA ASP A 11 -13.90 2.45 -12.71
C ASP A 11 -12.50 1.79 -12.75
N PRO A 12 -12.28 0.63 -12.10
CA PRO A 12 -10.99 -0.02 -12.04
C PRO A 12 -10.66 -0.80 -13.32
N ARG A 13 -11.02 -0.28 -14.48
CA ARG A 13 -10.75 -0.91 -15.77
C ARG A 13 -9.62 -0.21 -16.51
N CYS A 14 -8.68 -1.01 -17.00
CA CYS A 14 -7.65 -0.59 -17.92
C CYS A 14 -7.89 -1.24 -19.28
N THR A 15 -7.79 -0.47 -20.34
CA THR A 15 -7.84 -0.93 -21.72
C THR A 15 -6.54 -0.59 -22.42
N PHE A 16 -6.21 -1.29 -23.50
CA PHE A 16 -5.11 -0.88 -24.36
C PHE A 16 -5.59 -0.62 -25.79
N TYR A 17 -4.92 0.28 -26.48
CA TYR A 17 -5.23 0.62 -27.87
C TYR A 17 -3.95 0.92 -28.65
N PRO A 18 -3.94 0.61 -29.96
CA PRO A 18 -2.84 0.98 -30.86
C PRO A 18 -2.94 2.44 -31.28
N LYS A 19 -1.82 3.09 -31.47
CA LYS A 19 -1.68 4.40 -32.11
C LYS A 19 -0.53 4.36 -33.09
N ALA A 20 -0.82 4.58 -34.37
CA ALA A 20 0.20 4.69 -35.40
C ALA A 20 0.82 6.08 -35.42
N THR A 21 2.13 6.16 -35.59
CA THR A 21 2.85 7.39 -35.90
C THR A 21 2.73 7.71 -37.40
N PRO A 22 3.03 8.95 -37.82
CA PRO A 22 3.08 9.32 -39.23
C PRO A 22 4.02 8.43 -40.07
N ASN A 23 5.06 7.86 -39.44
CA ASN A 23 6.04 6.96 -40.07
C ASN A 23 5.57 5.48 -40.10
N GLY A 24 4.30 5.20 -39.79
CA GLY A 24 3.74 3.85 -39.82
C GLY A 24 4.10 2.95 -38.64
N VAL A 25 4.84 3.44 -37.65
CA VAL A 25 5.18 2.68 -36.45
C VAL A 25 3.98 2.66 -35.50
N VAL A 26 3.59 1.48 -35.01
CA VAL A 26 2.48 1.32 -34.08
C VAL A 26 2.98 1.21 -32.66
N TYR A 27 2.51 2.10 -31.81
CA TYR A 27 2.71 2.06 -30.36
C TYR A 27 1.40 1.67 -29.66
N TYR A 28 1.52 0.93 -28.57
CA TYR A 28 0.40 0.58 -27.71
C TYR A 28 0.36 1.49 -26.49
N TYR A 29 -0.85 1.88 -26.11
CA TYR A 29 -1.12 2.74 -24.96
C TYR A 29 -2.08 2.06 -24.03
N LEU A 30 -1.83 2.15 -22.71
CA LEU A 30 -2.81 1.84 -21.69
C LEU A 30 -3.69 3.07 -21.45
N ARG A 31 -4.98 2.84 -21.26
CA ARG A 31 -5.97 3.86 -20.89
C ARG A 31 -6.74 3.38 -19.68
N TYR A 32 -6.76 4.17 -18.63
CA TYR A 32 -7.47 3.89 -17.38
C TYR A 32 -7.83 5.18 -16.66
N TYR A 33 -8.63 5.05 -15.60
CA TYR A 33 -9.01 6.16 -14.75
C TYR A 33 -8.47 5.93 -13.33
N LEU A 34 -7.99 7.00 -12.72
CA LEU A 34 -7.59 7.05 -11.33
C LEU A 34 -8.72 7.63 -10.45
N PRO A 35 -8.67 7.45 -9.13
CA PRO A 35 -9.55 8.14 -8.20
C PRO A 35 -9.58 9.65 -8.47
N GLY A 36 -10.77 10.26 -8.38
CA GLY A 36 -10.98 11.65 -8.82
C GLY A 36 -11.29 11.77 -10.31
N ASN A 37 -11.61 10.66 -10.98
CA ASN A 37 -11.97 10.60 -12.40
C ASN A 37 -10.88 11.12 -13.36
N ILE A 38 -9.62 10.96 -12.97
CA ILE A 38 -8.47 11.40 -13.75
C ILE A 38 -8.14 10.37 -14.81
N ARG A 39 -8.28 10.74 -16.06
CA ARG A 39 -7.94 9.89 -17.20
C ARG A 39 -6.42 9.85 -17.41
N VAL A 40 -5.88 8.66 -17.46
CA VAL A 40 -4.47 8.40 -17.76
C VAL A 40 -4.35 7.66 -19.10
N SER A 41 -3.37 8.09 -19.91
CA SER A 41 -2.95 7.39 -21.12
C SER A 41 -1.43 7.28 -21.10
N ARG A 42 -0.90 6.05 -21.07
CA ARG A 42 0.52 5.75 -20.93
C ARG A 42 1.00 4.83 -22.03
N SER A 43 2.08 5.24 -22.74
CA SER A 43 2.71 4.39 -23.75
C SER A 43 3.41 3.20 -23.09
N VAL A 44 3.24 2.02 -23.67
CA VAL A 44 3.85 0.75 -23.20
C VAL A 44 4.71 0.09 -24.28
N GLY A 45 5.04 0.82 -25.35
CA GLY A 45 5.92 0.36 -26.41
C GLY A 45 5.18 -0.24 -27.62
N GLN A 46 5.89 -1.02 -28.41
CA GLN A 46 5.42 -1.54 -29.70
C GLN A 46 4.95 -2.99 -29.64
N ASN A 47 5.21 -3.69 -28.54
CA ASN A 47 4.89 -5.09 -28.40
C ASN A 47 3.46 -5.30 -27.90
N LYS A 48 2.56 -5.84 -28.76
CA LYS A 48 1.17 -6.11 -28.42
C LYS A 48 0.98 -7.11 -27.27
N LYS A 49 1.82 -8.15 -27.21
CA LYS A 49 1.72 -9.17 -26.14
C LYS A 49 2.08 -8.56 -24.79
N GLU A 50 3.13 -7.74 -24.77
CA GLU A 50 3.55 -7.01 -23.58
C GLU A 50 2.50 -5.99 -23.13
N ALA A 51 1.93 -5.23 -24.05
CA ALA A 51 0.84 -4.30 -23.78
C ALA A 51 -0.37 -5.01 -23.13
N LYS A 52 -0.71 -6.20 -23.61
CA LYS A 52 -1.78 -7.01 -23.05
C LYS A 52 -1.46 -7.49 -21.63
N ARG A 53 -0.23 -7.94 -21.39
CA ARG A 53 0.25 -8.35 -20.06
C ARG A 53 0.16 -7.18 -19.06
N LEU A 54 0.72 -6.03 -19.42
CA LEU A 54 0.69 -4.83 -18.60
C LEU A 54 -0.73 -4.32 -18.33
N MET A 55 -1.65 -4.47 -19.30
CA MET A 55 -3.06 -4.15 -19.09
C MET A 55 -3.68 -5.05 -18.00
N PHE A 56 -3.40 -6.35 -18.00
CA PHE A 56 -3.90 -7.27 -16.97
C PHE A 56 -3.33 -6.94 -15.60
N GLU A 57 -2.03 -6.69 -15.51
CA GLU A 57 -1.37 -6.29 -14.26
C GLU A 57 -1.97 -4.97 -13.72
N LYS A 58 -2.18 -4.01 -14.61
CA LYS A 58 -2.79 -2.73 -14.24
C LYS A 58 -4.25 -2.89 -13.79
N ASN A 59 -5.03 -3.73 -14.44
CA ASN A 59 -6.38 -4.06 -14.01
C ASN A 59 -6.39 -4.64 -12.59
N GLN A 60 -5.44 -5.52 -12.29
CA GLN A 60 -5.32 -6.11 -10.95
C GLN A 60 -4.97 -5.03 -9.91
N SER A 61 -3.95 -4.22 -10.17
CA SER A 61 -3.55 -3.13 -9.29
C SER A 61 -4.68 -2.12 -9.03
N LEU A 62 -5.43 -1.73 -10.06
CA LEU A 62 -6.57 -0.83 -9.94
C LEU A 62 -7.70 -1.42 -9.08
N LYS A 63 -7.97 -2.72 -9.22
CA LYS A 63 -8.97 -3.42 -8.39
C LYS A 63 -8.56 -3.51 -6.93
N GLU A 64 -7.27 -3.66 -6.68
CA GLU A 64 -6.68 -3.73 -5.32
C GLU A 64 -6.50 -2.34 -4.69
N GLY A 65 -6.63 -1.26 -5.49
CA GLY A 65 -6.38 0.11 -5.04
C GLY A 65 -4.89 0.38 -4.82
N VAL A 66 -4.03 -0.34 -5.53
CA VAL A 66 -2.56 -0.16 -5.49
C VAL A 66 -2.14 0.70 -6.67
N PHE A 67 -1.50 1.82 -6.37
CA PHE A 67 -1.05 2.79 -7.37
C PHE A 67 0.48 2.90 -7.35
N ASP A 68 1.09 2.94 -8.55
CA ASP A 68 2.51 3.25 -8.70
C ASP A 68 2.78 4.75 -8.45
N ASP A 69 4.04 5.14 -8.31
CA ASP A 69 4.42 6.53 -8.01
C ASP A 69 3.91 7.52 -9.07
N PHE A 70 3.91 7.09 -10.35
CA PHE A 70 3.44 7.91 -11.46
C PHE A 70 1.93 8.20 -11.35
N ASP A 71 1.14 7.22 -10.98
CA ASP A 71 -0.30 7.36 -10.77
C ASP A 71 -0.60 8.12 -9.49
N PHE A 72 0.11 7.79 -8.40
CA PHE A 72 -0.10 8.40 -7.09
C PHE A 72 0.13 9.91 -7.11
N GLN A 73 1.13 10.38 -7.85
CA GLN A 73 1.37 11.82 -8.02
C GLN A 73 0.20 12.56 -8.68
N ARG A 74 -0.58 11.89 -9.53
CA ARG A 74 -1.74 12.47 -10.24
C ARG A 74 -3.03 12.46 -9.45
N ILE A 75 -3.13 11.64 -8.42
CA ILE A 75 -4.31 11.59 -7.55
C ILE A 75 -4.37 12.88 -6.73
N PRO A 76 -5.55 13.55 -6.63
CA PRO A 76 -5.72 14.74 -5.80
C PRO A 76 -5.39 14.46 -4.33
N GLU A 77 -4.79 15.44 -3.64
CA GLU A 77 -4.42 15.30 -2.22
C GLU A 77 -5.60 14.93 -1.33
N SER A 78 -6.77 15.48 -1.58
CA SER A 78 -8.01 15.14 -0.85
C SER A 78 -8.37 13.65 -0.90
N ILE A 79 -7.98 12.97 -1.98
CA ILE A 79 -8.22 11.54 -2.17
C ILE A 79 -7.03 10.73 -1.65
N LYS A 80 -5.80 11.25 -1.77
CA LYS A 80 -4.60 10.58 -1.22
C LYS A 80 -4.73 10.33 0.27
N ASP A 81 -5.30 11.27 1.01
CA ASP A 81 -5.52 11.10 2.45
C ASP A 81 -6.48 9.95 2.77
N GLN A 82 -7.47 9.69 1.91
CA GLN A 82 -8.36 8.54 2.04
C GLN A 82 -7.70 7.21 1.64
N LEU A 83 -6.72 7.27 0.72
CA LEU A 83 -5.95 6.10 0.29
C LEU A 83 -4.84 5.72 1.27
N ARG A 84 -4.41 6.65 2.10
CA ARG A 84 -3.45 6.36 3.17
C ARG A 84 -4.09 5.35 4.12
N LYS A 85 -3.41 4.23 4.34
CA LYS A 85 -3.84 3.24 5.33
C LYS A 85 -4.07 3.97 6.66
N PRO A 86 -5.16 3.66 7.38
CA PRO A 86 -5.38 4.26 8.69
C PRO A 86 -4.15 4.01 9.55
N LYS A 87 -3.58 5.08 10.09
CA LYS A 87 -2.44 4.98 10.99
C LYS A 87 -2.84 4.14 12.21
N ILE A 88 -2.10 3.08 12.46
CA ILE A 88 -2.34 2.19 13.60
C ILE A 88 -1.45 2.68 14.75
N LEU A 89 -2.07 3.05 15.86
CA LEU A 89 -1.36 3.36 17.09
C LEU A 89 -0.53 2.16 17.56
N LEU A 90 0.66 2.40 18.09
CA LEU A 90 1.54 1.35 18.61
C LEU A 90 0.85 0.51 19.69
N ASN A 91 0.05 1.12 20.56
CA ASN A 91 -0.70 0.42 21.59
C ASN A 91 -1.79 -0.50 21.00
N ASP A 92 -2.47 -0.07 19.93
CA ASP A 92 -3.45 -0.90 19.23
C ASP A 92 -2.78 -2.06 18.50
N ALA A 93 -1.62 -1.83 17.91
CA ALA A 93 -0.81 -2.87 17.30
C ALA A 93 -0.36 -3.92 18.32
N LEU A 94 0.08 -3.49 19.52
CA LEU A 94 0.41 -4.37 20.63
C LEU A 94 -0.81 -5.21 21.06
N ALA A 95 -1.96 -4.58 21.24
CA ALA A 95 -3.19 -5.28 21.61
C ALA A 95 -3.60 -6.36 20.59
N ARG A 96 -3.49 -6.05 19.29
CA ARG A 96 -3.74 -7.00 18.19
C ARG A 96 -2.73 -8.16 18.19
N TYR A 97 -1.44 -7.85 18.37
CA TYR A 97 -0.39 -8.86 18.47
C TYR A 97 -0.63 -9.81 19.66
N MET A 98 -0.92 -9.28 20.83
CA MET A 98 -1.20 -10.09 22.02
C MET A 98 -2.40 -10.99 21.83
N ARG A 99 -3.49 -10.50 21.22
CA ARG A 99 -4.66 -11.34 20.88
C ARG A 99 -4.29 -12.47 19.92
N ALA A 100 -3.53 -12.17 18.87
CA ALA A 100 -3.14 -13.16 17.87
C ALA A 100 -2.21 -14.25 18.41
N THR A 101 -1.39 -13.94 19.42
CA THR A 101 -0.37 -14.86 19.95
C THR A 101 -0.75 -15.53 21.27
N SER A 102 -1.82 -15.08 21.95
CA SER A 102 -2.23 -15.57 23.26
C SER A 102 -2.61 -17.05 23.28
N TYR A 103 -3.14 -17.58 22.17
CA TYR A 103 -3.61 -18.97 22.08
C TYR A 103 -2.49 -20.01 22.22
N ASN A 104 -1.25 -19.62 21.86
CA ASN A 104 -0.11 -20.56 21.80
C ASN A 104 0.88 -20.38 22.95
N ARG A 105 0.58 -19.53 23.94
CA ARG A 105 1.51 -19.20 25.03
C ARG A 105 0.90 -19.44 26.40
N ARG A 106 1.76 -19.79 27.35
CA ARG A 106 1.34 -19.88 28.77
C ARG A 106 0.96 -18.49 29.31
N PRO A 107 -0.03 -18.39 30.24
CA PRO A 107 -0.51 -17.11 30.77
C PRO A 107 0.61 -16.21 31.32
N ASN A 108 1.55 -16.76 32.07
CA ASN A 108 2.69 -16.01 32.60
C ASN A 108 3.58 -15.45 31.50
N THR A 109 3.87 -16.24 30.46
CA THR A 109 4.64 -15.80 29.29
C THR A 109 3.95 -14.66 28.56
N ASN A 110 2.63 -14.69 28.45
CA ASN A 110 1.85 -13.61 27.85
C ASN A 110 1.98 -12.31 28.65
N ARG A 111 1.85 -12.41 29.98
CA ARG A 111 2.00 -11.25 30.87
C ARG A 111 3.38 -10.62 30.77
N ASP A 112 4.42 -11.44 30.82
CA ASP A 112 5.81 -10.97 30.75
C ASP A 112 6.11 -10.35 29.39
N THR A 113 5.64 -10.97 28.30
CA THR A 113 5.76 -10.43 26.94
C THR A 113 5.05 -9.09 26.83
N TYR A 114 3.83 -8.95 27.35
CA TYR A 114 3.09 -7.70 27.33
C TYR A 114 3.85 -6.58 28.04
N LEU A 115 4.32 -6.82 29.27
CA LEU A 115 5.04 -5.82 30.07
C LEU A 115 6.34 -5.35 29.39
N VAL A 116 7.07 -6.28 28.76
CA VAL A 116 8.29 -5.94 28.02
C VAL A 116 7.95 -5.10 26.79
N LEU A 117 6.95 -5.49 26.00
CA LEU A 117 6.57 -4.77 24.78
C LEU A 117 5.95 -3.40 25.10
N GLU A 118 5.13 -3.30 26.14
CA GLU A 118 4.59 -2.01 26.61
C GLU A 118 5.69 -1.03 27.01
N LYS A 119 6.70 -1.51 27.75
CA LYS A 119 7.86 -0.71 28.13
C LYS A 119 8.68 -0.28 26.91
N LEU A 120 8.90 -1.18 25.95
CA LEU A 120 9.61 -0.89 24.70
C LEU A 120 8.88 0.16 23.86
N ILE A 121 7.57 0.02 23.71
CA ILE A 121 6.73 0.98 23.00
C ILE A 121 6.81 2.37 23.65
N GLY A 122 6.83 2.45 24.97
CA GLY A 122 7.00 3.70 25.68
C GLY A 122 8.36 4.39 25.47
N MET A 123 9.36 3.65 24.98
CA MET A 123 10.68 4.19 24.64
C MET A 123 10.80 4.66 23.18
N ILE A 124 9.87 4.28 22.32
CA ILE A 124 9.88 4.67 20.91
C ILE A 124 9.32 6.09 20.77
N PRO A 125 10.02 7.02 20.05
CA PRO A 125 9.62 8.43 19.95
C PRO A 125 8.45 8.69 18.98
N CYS A 126 7.77 7.66 18.50
CA CYS A 126 6.63 7.77 17.58
C CYS A 126 5.37 7.12 18.16
N GLN A 127 4.20 7.54 17.67
CA GLN A 127 2.90 7.04 18.12
C GLN A 127 2.31 5.97 17.22
N PHE A 128 2.73 5.93 15.96
CA PHE A 128 2.16 5.06 14.93
C PHE A 128 3.18 4.02 14.46
N ILE A 129 2.67 2.82 14.12
CA ILE A 129 3.52 1.69 13.71
C ILE A 129 4.28 1.93 12.40
N ASP A 130 3.70 2.70 11.49
CA ASP A 130 4.29 3.06 10.20
C ASP A 130 5.42 4.11 10.32
N GLU A 131 5.55 4.75 11.47
CA GLU A 131 6.61 5.71 11.78
C GLU A 131 7.85 5.07 12.41
N VAL A 132 7.75 3.80 12.84
CA VAL A 132 8.87 3.05 13.46
C VAL A 132 9.94 2.77 12.41
N LYS A 133 11.16 3.25 12.68
CA LYS A 133 12.31 3.04 11.80
C LYS A 133 13.17 1.87 12.29
N SER A 134 13.98 1.33 11.39
CA SER A 134 14.95 0.28 11.74
C SER A 134 15.93 0.73 12.81
N GLU A 135 16.27 2.02 12.86
CA GLU A 135 17.14 2.64 13.87
C GLU A 135 16.51 2.54 15.26
N ASP A 136 15.21 2.82 15.39
CA ASP A 136 14.49 2.71 16.67
C ASP A 136 14.54 1.27 17.21
N VAL A 137 14.38 0.29 16.32
CA VAL A 137 14.46 -1.14 16.68
C VAL A 137 15.88 -1.53 17.11
N GLN A 138 16.91 -0.99 16.45
CA GLN A 138 18.32 -1.25 16.81
C GLN A 138 18.67 -0.67 18.19
N VAL A 139 18.20 0.53 18.47
CA VAL A 139 18.39 1.16 19.81
C VAL A 139 17.73 0.30 20.89
N LEU A 140 16.50 -0.17 20.67
CA LEU A 140 15.80 -1.05 21.60
C LEU A 140 16.53 -2.39 21.78
N ALA A 141 17.03 -2.98 20.70
CA ALA A 141 17.81 -4.23 20.76
C ALA A 141 19.12 -4.05 21.54
N GLY A 142 19.74 -2.88 21.45
CA GLY A 142 20.92 -2.50 22.25
C GLY A 142 20.61 -2.41 23.73
N LEU A 143 19.48 -1.80 24.11
CA LEU A 143 19.05 -1.67 25.50
C LEU A 143 18.68 -3.01 26.16
N LEU A 144 18.18 -3.97 25.38
CA LEU A 144 17.85 -5.33 25.86
C LEU A 144 19.10 -6.19 26.12
N LYS A 145 20.25 -5.85 25.52
CA LYS A 145 21.52 -6.58 25.70
C LYS A 145 22.36 -6.02 26.86
N ALA A 146 22.01 -4.87 27.32
CA ALA A 146 22.65 -4.25 28.48
C ALA A 146 21.96 -4.68 29.78
#